data_049d544c3a09f0906fa5c50bc83dca51
#
_entry.id   049d544c3a09f0906fa5c50bc83dca51
#
_cell.length_a   1.000
_cell.length_b   1.000
_cell.length_c   1.000
_cell.angle_alpha   90.00
_cell.angle_beta   90.00
_cell.angle_gamma   90.00
#
_symmetry.space_group_name_H-M   'P 1'
#
loop_
_entity.id
_entity.type
_entity.pdbx_description
1 polymer ?
#
loop_
_entity_poly.entity_id
_entity_poly.type
_entity_poly.pdbx_seq_one_letter_code
_entity_poly.pdbx_strand_id
1 'polypeptide(L)'
;MITVKHGVFHLQNEKNSYLFRVRDGFLEHLHFGARVSASDADALAVRPGCGWGDSTLYREDSNANCMDIFPLEWSGCGRGDYRESPLELLQNGTPISTDFRYTGCEALKTPLPSVLPASRGQTVLAVYLEDKAAKLRLTLLYGVLPTVFTRRAILENFSDTPVSIQKFMSTCTDIPGAVSY
;
A
#
# COMPACT_ATOMS: atom_id res chain seq x y z
N MET A 1 -12.86 7.75 11.77
CA MET A 1 -13.25 6.36 12.11
C MET A 1 -12.48 5.39 11.23
N ILE A 2 -12.05 4.26 11.76
CA ILE A 2 -11.40 3.20 11.00
C ILE A 2 -12.23 1.93 11.16
N THR A 3 -12.55 1.28 10.07
CA THR A 3 -13.27 0.00 10.03
C THR A 3 -12.50 -0.97 9.16
N VAL A 4 -12.31 -2.20 9.65
CA VAL A 4 -11.68 -3.28 8.90
C VAL A 4 -12.63 -4.47 8.90
N LYS A 5 -13.08 -4.89 7.72
CA LYS A 5 -13.97 -6.05 7.55
C LYS A 5 -13.63 -6.81 6.28
N HIS A 6 -13.49 -8.13 6.39
CA HIS A 6 -13.26 -9.03 5.24
C HIS A 6 -12.11 -8.57 4.32
N GLY A 7 -11.02 -8.05 4.91
CA GLY A 7 -9.89 -7.54 4.15
C GLY A 7 -10.09 -6.17 3.50
N VAL A 8 -11.23 -5.53 3.70
CA VAL A 8 -11.50 -4.13 3.28
C VAL A 8 -11.19 -3.19 4.43
N PHE A 9 -10.39 -2.19 4.17
CA PHE A 9 -10.01 -1.12 5.08
C PHE A 9 -10.75 0.15 4.68
N HIS A 10 -11.56 0.67 5.56
CA HIS A 10 -12.28 1.91 5.35
C HIS A 10 -11.90 2.92 6.43
N LEU A 11 -11.15 3.92 6.03
CA LEU A 11 -10.78 5.07 6.84
C LEU A 11 -11.71 6.22 6.47
N GLN A 12 -12.36 6.81 7.45
CA GLN A 12 -13.34 7.86 7.21
C GLN A 12 -13.14 9.01 8.19
N ASN A 13 -13.13 10.22 7.68
CA ASN A 13 -13.20 11.44 8.45
C ASN A 13 -14.52 12.19 8.18
N GLU A 14 -14.62 13.46 8.55
CA GLU A 14 -15.85 14.24 8.40
C GLU A 14 -16.27 14.44 6.94
N LYS A 15 -15.33 14.52 6.01
CA LYS A 15 -15.56 14.89 4.60
C LYS A 15 -15.20 13.80 3.62
N ASN A 16 -14.23 12.95 3.95
CA ASN A 16 -13.60 12.06 3.00
C ASN A 16 -13.61 10.61 3.48
N SER A 17 -13.52 9.72 2.50
CA SER A 17 -13.22 8.29 2.67
C SER A 17 -11.92 7.94 1.98
N TYR A 18 -11.18 7.02 2.59
CA TYR A 18 -10.02 6.38 2.03
C TYR A 18 -10.24 4.87 2.15
N LEU A 19 -10.31 4.17 1.02
CA LEU A 19 -10.58 2.74 0.95
C LEU A 19 -9.47 2.01 0.22
N PHE A 20 -9.08 0.89 0.78
CA PHE A 20 -8.23 -0.09 0.12
C PHE A 20 -8.58 -1.48 0.64
N ARG A 21 -8.11 -2.52 -0.03
CA ARG A 21 -8.36 -3.91 0.38
C ARG A 21 -7.16 -4.81 0.16
N VAL A 22 -7.18 -5.96 0.84
CA VAL A 22 -6.28 -7.06 0.52
C VAL A 22 -6.84 -7.84 -0.66
N ARG A 23 -6.02 -8.02 -1.69
CA ARG A 23 -6.31 -8.88 -2.82
C ARG A 23 -5.06 -9.70 -3.17
N ASP A 24 -5.17 -11.01 -3.09
CA ASP A 24 -4.08 -11.95 -3.39
C ASP A 24 -2.76 -11.60 -2.66
N GLY A 25 -2.87 -11.07 -1.44
CA GLY A 25 -1.74 -10.64 -0.62
C GLY A 25 -1.22 -9.23 -0.91
N PHE A 26 -1.75 -8.55 -1.92
CA PHE A 26 -1.44 -7.13 -2.18
C PHE A 26 -2.47 -6.20 -1.55
N LEU A 27 -2.10 -4.94 -1.38
CA LEU A 27 -3.02 -3.88 -0.97
C LEU A 27 -3.48 -3.12 -2.20
N GLU A 28 -4.71 -3.38 -2.61
CA GLU A 28 -5.36 -2.69 -3.73
C GLU A 28 -5.98 -1.39 -3.25
N HIS A 29 -5.58 -0.26 -3.85
CA HIS A 29 -6.24 1.03 -3.63
C HIS A 29 -7.59 1.06 -4.34
N LEU A 30 -8.63 1.53 -3.66
CA LEU A 30 -10.00 1.59 -4.20
C LEU A 30 -10.50 3.02 -4.35
N HIS A 31 -10.29 3.86 -3.32
CA HIS A 31 -10.88 5.19 -3.31
C HIS A 31 -10.17 6.14 -2.35
N PHE A 32 -9.97 7.36 -2.82
CA PHE A 32 -9.68 8.52 -1.99
C PHE A 32 -10.50 9.71 -2.50
N GLY A 33 -11.39 10.22 -1.68
CA GLY A 33 -12.26 11.34 -2.09
C GLY A 33 -13.46 11.54 -1.18
N ALA A 34 -14.57 11.97 -1.77
CA ALA A 34 -15.83 12.14 -1.04
C ALA A 34 -16.25 10.87 -0.29
N ARG A 35 -17.07 11.05 0.72
CA ARG A 35 -17.53 9.91 1.55
C ARG A 35 -18.31 8.90 0.72
N VAL A 36 -17.91 7.65 0.86
CA VAL A 36 -18.55 6.47 0.25
C VAL A 36 -18.78 5.39 1.30
N SER A 37 -19.57 4.38 0.97
CA SER A 37 -19.78 3.22 1.84
C SER A 37 -18.71 2.15 1.60
N ALA A 38 -18.33 1.42 2.64
CA ALA A 38 -17.48 0.24 2.49
C ALA A 38 -18.15 -0.89 1.69
N SER A 39 -19.49 -0.91 1.60
CA SER A 39 -20.23 -1.86 0.77
C SER A 39 -19.98 -1.66 -0.73
N ASP A 40 -19.48 -0.50 -1.13
CA ASP A 40 -19.28 -0.14 -2.52
C ASP A 40 -17.88 -0.55 -3.02
N ALA A 41 -17.08 -1.22 -2.18
CA ALA A 41 -15.68 -1.57 -2.46
C ALA A 41 -15.48 -2.29 -3.81
N ASP A 42 -16.40 -3.20 -4.18
CA ASP A 42 -16.31 -3.89 -5.46
C ASP A 42 -16.66 -3.00 -6.66
N ALA A 43 -17.62 -2.09 -6.49
CA ALA A 43 -18.00 -1.12 -7.52
C ALA A 43 -16.93 -0.03 -7.73
N LEU A 44 -16.13 0.25 -6.71
CA LEU A 44 -15.03 1.23 -6.77
C LEU A 44 -13.75 0.67 -7.38
N ALA A 45 -13.66 -0.66 -7.55
CA ALA A 45 -12.48 -1.29 -8.12
C ALA A 45 -12.37 -1.00 -9.62
N VAL A 46 -11.42 -0.15 -10.00
CA VAL A 46 -11.12 0.12 -11.42
C VAL A 46 -10.29 -1.01 -11.99
N ARG A 47 -10.77 -1.62 -13.07
CA ARG A 47 -10.13 -2.73 -13.76
C ARG A 47 -9.99 -2.40 -15.24
N PRO A 48 -8.99 -1.62 -15.66
CA PRO A 48 -8.69 -1.53 -17.08
C PRO A 48 -8.36 -2.94 -17.59
N GLY A 49 -8.82 -3.26 -18.79
CA GLY A 49 -8.51 -4.56 -19.40
C GLY A 49 -7.01 -4.69 -19.64
N CYS A 50 -6.46 -5.88 -19.42
CA CYS A 50 -5.12 -6.20 -19.88
C CYS A 50 -5.15 -6.28 -21.41
N GLY A 51 -4.26 -5.58 -22.10
CA GLY A 51 -4.07 -5.69 -23.56
C GLY A 51 -3.36 -6.97 -23.94
N TRP A 52 -3.29 -7.22 -25.25
CA TRP A 52 -2.50 -8.33 -25.79
C TRP A 52 -1.01 -8.05 -25.60
N GLY A 53 -0.29 -8.99 -25.01
CA GLY A 53 1.16 -8.84 -24.77
C GLY A 53 1.48 -8.08 -23.50
N ASP A 54 0.48 -7.76 -22.70
CA ASP A 54 0.67 -7.16 -21.38
C ASP A 54 1.35 -8.15 -20.46
N SER A 55 2.22 -7.62 -19.80
CA SER A 55 3.03 -7.91 -18.63
C SER A 55 2.86 -9.27 -17.95
N THR A 56 3.85 -9.55 -17.17
CA THR A 56 3.95 -10.72 -16.30
C THR A 56 2.74 -10.84 -15.38
N LEU A 57 1.93 -11.86 -15.62
CA LEU A 57 0.87 -12.24 -14.68
C LEU A 57 1.51 -12.72 -13.39
N TYR A 58 1.02 -12.22 -12.27
CA TYR A 58 1.54 -12.65 -10.98
C TYR A 58 1.11 -14.08 -10.63
N ARG A 59 -0.02 -14.52 -11.19
CA ARG A 59 -0.54 -15.90 -11.10
C ARG A 59 -1.01 -16.35 -12.47
N GLU A 60 -0.64 -17.55 -12.83
CA GLU A 60 -0.99 -18.16 -14.13
C GLU A 60 -2.51 -18.36 -14.31
N ASP A 61 -3.24 -18.45 -13.20
CA ASP A 61 -4.68 -18.74 -13.17
C ASP A 61 -5.56 -17.48 -13.16
N SER A 62 -4.99 -16.28 -13.20
CA SER A 62 -5.77 -15.05 -13.06
C SER A 62 -5.19 -13.87 -13.82
N ASN A 63 -5.88 -13.45 -14.88
CA ASN A 63 -5.63 -12.18 -15.56
C ASN A 63 -5.97 -10.95 -14.70
N ALA A 64 -6.50 -11.17 -13.49
CA ALA A 64 -6.93 -10.11 -12.60
C ALA A 64 -5.78 -9.43 -11.84
N ASN A 65 -4.57 -9.99 -11.89
CA ASN A 65 -3.42 -9.55 -11.11
C ASN A 65 -2.24 -9.11 -11.99
N CYS A 66 -2.55 -8.39 -13.04
CA CYS A 66 -1.59 -7.71 -13.88
C CYS A 66 -1.06 -6.50 -13.09
N MET A 67 0.19 -6.56 -12.64
CA MET A 67 0.74 -5.58 -11.68
C MET A 67 0.85 -4.17 -12.25
N ASP A 68 0.97 -4.02 -13.56
CA ASP A 68 1.08 -2.73 -14.24
C ASP A 68 -0.22 -1.91 -14.26
N ILE A 69 -1.38 -2.58 -14.13
CA ILE A 69 -2.70 -1.93 -14.14
C ILE A 69 -3.43 -1.99 -12.80
N PHE A 70 -2.87 -2.69 -11.84
CA PHE A 70 -3.48 -2.92 -10.53
C PHE A 70 -3.22 -1.70 -9.62
N PRO A 71 -4.21 -0.88 -9.26
CA PRO A 71 -3.99 0.24 -8.35
C PRO A 71 -3.49 -0.27 -7.01
N LEU A 72 -2.33 0.21 -6.56
CA LEU A 72 -1.66 -0.29 -5.36
C LEU A 72 -1.51 0.80 -4.31
N GLU A 73 -1.62 0.37 -3.05
CA GLU A 73 -1.19 1.16 -1.90
C GLU A 73 0.33 1.22 -1.79
N TRP A 74 1.00 0.19 -2.28
CA TRP A 74 2.45 0.09 -2.30
C TRP A 74 2.90 -0.71 -3.51
N SER A 75 3.47 -0.02 -4.48
CA SER A 75 4.07 -0.63 -5.65
C SER A 75 5.47 -1.17 -5.34
N GLY A 76 5.91 -2.17 -6.09
CA GLY A 76 7.25 -2.74 -6.01
C GLY A 76 8.03 -2.52 -7.29
N CYS A 77 9.36 -2.55 -7.22
CA CYS A 77 10.19 -2.58 -8.40
C CYS A 77 10.35 -4.03 -8.87
N GLY A 78 10.09 -4.28 -10.14
CA GLY A 78 10.17 -5.62 -10.73
C GLY A 78 8.84 -6.37 -10.69
N ARG A 79 8.86 -7.66 -11.13
CA ARG A 79 7.68 -8.55 -11.14
C ARG A 79 6.49 -8.05 -11.98
N GLY A 80 6.78 -7.34 -13.07
CA GLY A 80 5.75 -6.78 -13.97
C GLY A 80 5.14 -5.48 -13.49
N ASP A 81 5.63 -4.90 -12.40
CA ASP A 81 5.29 -3.55 -11.98
C ASP A 81 6.34 -2.58 -12.54
N TYR A 82 5.93 -1.73 -13.47
CA TYR A 82 6.80 -0.76 -14.17
C TYR A 82 6.65 0.66 -13.65
N ARG A 83 5.85 0.85 -12.60
CA ARG A 83 5.64 2.16 -11.99
C ARG A 83 6.84 2.58 -11.15
N GLU A 84 6.87 3.85 -10.85
CA GLU A 84 7.83 4.40 -9.90
C GLU A 84 7.71 3.69 -8.55
N SER A 85 8.78 3.05 -8.10
CA SER A 85 8.78 2.37 -6.81
C SER A 85 8.95 3.35 -5.66
N PRO A 86 8.17 3.25 -4.58
CA PRO A 86 8.38 4.03 -3.36
C PRO A 86 9.60 3.58 -2.56
N LEU A 87 10.19 2.44 -2.89
CA LEU A 87 11.33 1.87 -2.20
C LEU A 87 12.34 1.31 -3.19
N GLU A 88 13.59 1.79 -3.07
CA GLU A 88 14.72 1.26 -3.83
C GLU A 88 15.83 0.87 -2.86
N LEU A 89 16.25 -0.38 -2.95
CA LEU A 89 17.23 -0.98 -2.05
C LEU A 89 18.40 -1.59 -2.82
N LEU A 90 19.58 -1.47 -2.23
CA LEU A 90 20.76 -2.23 -2.65
C LEU A 90 21.15 -3.20 -1.53
N GLN A 91 21.51 -4.41 -1.90
CA GLN A 91 22.16 -5.37 -1.03
C GLN A 91 23.50 -5.77 -1.65
N ASN A 92 24.59 -5.59 -0.91
CA ASN A 92 25.94 -5.78 -1.43
C ASN A 92 26.22 -4.99 -2.74
N GLY A 93 25.66 -3.78 -2.84
CA GLY A 93 25.82 -2.93 -4.04
C GLY A 93 24.95 -3.31 -5.23
N THR A 94 24.13 -4.36 -5.13
CA THR A 94 23.25 -4.83 -6.21
C THR A 94 21.80 -4.45 -5.90
N PRO A 95 21.03 -3.88 -6.87
CA PRO A 95 19.61 -3.63 -6.70
C PRO A 95 18.85 -4.92 -6.40
N ILE A 96 17.91 -4.85 -5.45
CA ILE A 96 17.02 -5.97 -5.14
C ILE A 96 15.56 -5.58 -5.41
N SER A 97 14.81 -6.51 -5.98
CA SER A 97 13.36 -6.42 -6.07
C SER A 97 12.73 -6.88 -4.77
N THR A 98 11.66 -6.23 -4.37
CA THR A 98 10.89 -6.61 -3.18
C THR A 98 9.52 -7.16 -3.55
N ASP A 99 9.01 -8.09 -2.71
CA ASP A 99 7.69 -8.70 -2.86
C ASP A 99 6.93 -8.66 -1.53
N PHE A 100 6.54 -7.47 -1.13
CA PHE A 100 5.80 -7.27 0.11
C PHE A 100 4.38 -7.81 0.03
N ARG A 101 4.06 -8.75 0.93
CA ARG A 101 2.74 -9.37 1.05
C ARG A 101 2.12 -9.05 2.39
N TYR A 102 0.84 -8.75 2.36
CA TYR A 102 0.05 -8.51 3.56
C TYR A 102 0.12 -9.69 4.52
N THR A 103 0.42 -9.41 5.78
CA THR A 103 0.48 -10.41 6.86
C THR A 103 -0.48 -10.12 7.99
N GLY A 104 -0.95 -8.88 8.13
CA GLY A 104 -1.88 -8.53 9.20
C GLY A 104 -2.07 -7.04 9.36
N CYS A 105 -2.94 -6.66 10.28
CA CYS A 105 -3.15 -5.27 10.67
C CYS A 105 -3.54 -5.15 12.14
N GLU A 106 -3.33 -3.97 12.69
CA GLU A 106 -3.65 -3.65 14.07
C GLU A 106 -4.11 -2.20 14.20
N ALA A 107 -5.14 -1.97 15.02
CA ALA A 107 -5.53 -0.62 15.43
C ALA A 107 -4.72 -0.20 16.67
N LEU A 108 -3.84 0.76 16.50
CA LEU A 108 -2.98 1.27 17.56
C LEU A 108 -3.71 2.32 18.39
N LYS A 109 -3.71 2.14 19.71
CA LYS A 109 -4.28 3.11 20.67
C LYS A 109 -3.38 4.34 20.83
N THR A 110 -2.09 4.19 20.59
CA THR A 110 -1.09 5.24 20.69
C THR A 110 -0.25 5.26 19.42
N PRO A 111 -0.03 6.44 18.82
CA PRO A 111 0.85 6.55 17.65
C PRO A 111 2.26 6.04 17.98
N LEU A 112 2.87 5.34 17.04
CA LEU A 112 4.26 4.92 17.18
C LEU A 112 5.20 6.13 17.23
N PRO A 113 6.27 6.07 18.02
CA PRO A 113 7.28 7.14 18.09
C PRO A 113 7.78 7.53 16.70
N SER A 114 8.06 8.81 16.52
CA SER A 114 8.64 9.34 15.28
C SER A 114 9.64 10.43 15.61
N VAL A 115 10.78 10.40 14.92
CA VAL A 115 11.75 11.49 14.95
C VAL A 115 11.38 12.61 13.97
N LEU A 116 10.47 12.33 13.04
CA LEU A 116 9.92 13.32 12.11
C LEU A 116 8.70 14.00 12.71
N PRO A 117 8.37 15.22 12.25
CA PRO A 117 7.12 15.86 12.62
C PRO A 117 5.94 14.92 12.37
N ALA A 118 5.10 14.75 13.38
CA ALA A 118 3.94 13.86 13.31
C ALA A 118 2.71 14.57 13.88
N SER A 119 1.55 14.28 13.29
CA SER A 119 0.28 14.74 13.83
C SER A 119 0.00 14.05 15.18
N ARG A 120 -0.53 14.80 16.13
CA ARG A 120 -0.86 14.28 17.45
C ARG A 120 -2.31 13.82 17.51
N GLY A 121 -2.51 12.75 18.25
CA GLY A 121 -3.78 12.20 18.69
C GLY A 121 -4.63 11.70 17.54
N GLN A 122 -4.83 10.44 17.45
CA GLN A 122 -5.83 9.87 16.57
C GLN A 122 -5.76 8.35 16.56
N THR A 123 -6.80 7.72 16.08
CA THR A 123 -6.76 6.31 15.77
C THR A 123 -5.78 6.07 14.62
N VAL A 124 -4.83 5.21 14.82
CA VAL A 124 -3.84 4.81 13.82
C VAL A 124 -4.05 3.34 13.49
N LEU A 125 -4.13 3.04 12.20
CA LEU A 125 -4.11 1.69 11.69
C LEU A 125 -2.69 1.37 11.25
N ALA A 126 -2.11 0.29 11.79
CA ALA A 126 -0.90 -0.32 11.29
C ALA A 126 -1.27 -1.47 10.35
N VAL A 127 -0.68 -1.52 9.18
CA VAL A 127 -0.83 -2.60 8.20
C VAL A 127 0.55 -3.19 7.93
N TYR A 128 0.69 -4.48 8.13
CA TYR A 128 1.96 -5.19 8.05
C TYR A 128 2.08 -5.96 6.75
N LEU A 129 3.21 -5.78 6.08
CA LEU A 129 3.56 -6.52 4.89
C LEU A 129 4.97 -7.10 5.09
N GLU A 130 5.20 -8.30 4.57
CA GLU A 130 6.50 -8.95 4.64
C GLU A 130 6.97 -9.42 3.27
N ASP A 131 8.25 -9.22 3.02
CA ASP A 131 9.00 -9.95 2.00
C ASP A 131 9.79 -11.05 2.69
N LYS A 132 9.33 -12.28 2.55
CA LYS A 132 9.96 -13.44 3.20
C LYS A 132 11.32 -13.80 2.59
N ALA A 133 11.51 -13.55 1.30
CA ALA A 133 12.76 -13.85 0.62
C ALA A 133 13.85 -12.86 1.00
N ALA A 134 13.54 -11.58 1.01
CA ALA A 134 14.45 -10.53 1.43
C ALA A 134 14.55 -10.37 2.96
N LYS A 135 13.69 -11.05 3.73
CA LYS A 135 13.56 -10.90 5.18
C LYS A 135 13.34 -9.45 5.62
N LEU A 136 12.46 -8.77 4.92
CA LEU A 136 12.09 -7.39 5.19
C LEU A 136 10.64 -7.30 5.66
N ARG A 137 10.36 -6.39 6.58
CA ARG A 137 8.99 -6.00 6.95
C ARG A 137 8.76 -4.55 6.63
N LEU A 138 7.62 -4.27 6.02
CA LEU A 138 7.11 -2.93 5.78
C LEU A 138 5.86 -2.74 6.64
N THR A 139 5.86 -1.70 7.46
CA THR A 139 4.67 -1.28 8.22
C THR A 139 4.15 0.02 7.65
N LEU A 140 2.92 0.01 7.16
CA LEU A 140 2.21 1.20 6.70
C LEU A 140 1.28 1.69 7.82
N LEU A 141 1.49 2.91 8.27
CA LEU A 141 0.70 3.54 9.30
C LEU A 141 -0.25 4.56 8.69
N TYR A 142 -1.52 4.41 8.97
CA TYR A 142 -2.58 5.31 8.52
C TYR A 142 -3.23 5.99 9.70
N GLY A 143 -3.19 7.30 9.75
CA GLY A 143 -3.86 8.11 10.77
C GLY A 143 -5.06 8.85 10.19
N VAL A 144 -6.12 8.95 10.98
CA VAL A 144 -7.35 9.67 10.60
C VAL A 144 -7.54 10.85 11.54
N LEU A 145 -7.50 12.06 10.96
CA LEU A 145 -7.84 13.32 11.61
C LEU A 145 -9.20 13.82 11.10
N PRO A 146 -9.82 14.83 11.71
CA PRO A 146 -11.12 15.33 11.29
C PRO A 146 -11.23 15.68 9.81
N THR A 147 -10.17 16.22 9.21
CA THR A 147 -10.15 16.67 7.80
C THR A 147 -8.99 16.12 6.97
N VAL A 148 -8.07 15.35 7.58
CA VAL A 148 -6.83 14.89 6.94
C VAL A 148 -6.62 13.41 7.21
N PHE A 149 -6.04 12.70 6.26
CA PHE A 149 -5.41 11.40 6.48
C PHE A 149 -3.90 11.59 6.52
N THR A 150 -3.24 10.85 7.41
CA THR A 150 -1.77 10.83 7.46
C THR A 150 -1.28 9.44 7.11
N ARG A 151 -0.12 9.37 6.48
CA ARG A 151 0.53 8.11 6.14
C ARG A 151 2.02 8.16 6.49
N ARG A 152 2.54 7.03 6.99
CA ARG A 152 3.96 6.82 7.26
C ARG A 152 4.31 5.38 6.93
N ALA A 153 5.50 5.16 6.40
CA ALA A 153 6.07 3.84 6.19
C ALA A 153 7.23 3.61 7.15
N ILE A 154 7.39 2.38 7.62
CA ILE A 154 8.52 1.92 8.43
C ILE A 154 9.04 0.65 7.77
N LEU A 155 10.35 0.62 7.52
CA LEU A 155 11.04 -0.55 6.98
C LEU A 155 11.92 -1.16 8.07
N GLU A 156 11.80 -2.46 8.26
CA GLU A 156 12.61 -3.25 9.18
C GLU A 156 13.33 -4.36 8.41
N ASN A 157 14.61 -4.51 8.67
CA ASN A 157 15.45 -5.56 8.09
C ASN A 157 15.75 -6.63 9.15
N PHE A 158 15.29 -7.84 8.93
CA PHE A 158 15.51 -9.00 9.78
C PHE A 158 16.56 -9.97 9.19
N SER A 159 17.17 -9.61 8.06
CA SER A 159 18.27 -10.39 7.50
C SER A 159 19.58 -10.09 8.22
N ASP A 160 20.53 -10.99 8.09
CA ASP A 160 21.90 -10.78 8.59
C ASP A 160 22.73 -9.87 7.68
N THR A 161 22.17 -9.49 6.52
CA THR A 161 22.85 -8.66 5.53
C THR A 161 22.27 -7.24 5.54
N PRO A 162 23.09 -6.21 5.68
CA PRO A 162 22.61 -4.84 5.61
C PRO A 162 22.08 -4.49 4.24
N VAL A 163 21.07 -3.64 4.19
CA VAL A 163 20.54 -3.05 2.96
C VAL A 163 20.80 -1.54 2.94
N SER A 164 21.17 -1.01 1.80
CA SER A 164 21.30 0.42 1.57
C SER A 164 20.03 0.96 0.94
N ILE A 165 19.44 1.96 1.55
CA ILE A 165 18.22 2.60 1.07
C ILE A 165 18.61 3.71 0.09
N GLN A 166 18.21 3.59 -1.16
CA GLN A 166 18.41 4.60 -2.20
C GLN A 166 17.22 5.55 -2.27
N LYS A 167 16.02 5.03 -2.06
CA LYS A 167 14.78 5.78 -2.01
C LYS A 167 13.82 5.15 -1.01
N PHE A 168 13.13 5.98 -0.25
CA PHE A 168 12.06 5.56 0.66
C PHE A 168 11.01 6.66 0.80
N MET A 169 9.87 6.44 0.18
CA MET A 169 8.73 7.34 0.23
C MET A 169 7.73 6.89 1.30
N SER A 170 6.99 7.81 1.88
CA SER A 170 5.91 7.48 2.82
C SER A 170 4.64 7.03 2.10
N THR A 171 4.49 7.40 0.84
CA THR A 171 3.35 6.99 -0.01
C THR A 171 3.72 7.06 -1.48
N CYS A 172 3.17 6.13 -2.23
CA CYS A 172 3.11 6.16 -3.69
C CYS A 172 1.84 5.38 -4.04
N THR A 173 0.72 6.08 -4.20
CA THR A 173 -0.60 5.48 -4.35
C THR A 173 -1.17 5.85 -5.71
N ASP A 174 -1.64 4.85 -6.43
CA ASP A 174 -2.35 5.06 -7.70
C ASP A 174 -3.77 5.52 -7.42
N ILE A 175 -4.12 6.70 -7.91
CA ILE A 175 -5.47 7.23 -7.79
C ILE A 175 -6.14 7.12 -9.17
N PRO A 176 -7.09 6.18 -9.34
CA PRO A 176 -7.81 6.03 -10.60
C PRO A 176 -8.66 7.27 -10.89
N GLY A 177 -8.80 7.61 -12.17
CA GLY A 177 -9.61 8.75 -12.59
C GLY A 177 -8.92 10.10 -12.42
N ALA A 178 -7.58 10.11 -12.50
CA ALA A 178 -6.81 11.34 -12.53
C ALA A 178 -7.39 12.31 -13.57
N VAL A 179 -7.72 13.48 -13.09
CA VAL A 179 -8.34 14.55 -13.89
C VAL A 179 -7.33 15.05 -14.90
N SER A 180 -7.78 15.25 -16.14
CA SER A 180 -7.06 16.11 -17.07
C SER A 180 -7.01 17.52 -16.47
N TYR A 181 -5.82 18.06 -16.28
CA TYR A 181 -5.61 19.46 -15.89
C TYR A 181 -5.83 20.36 -17.09
#